data_c56d629a72cb533082f787886fab2940
#
_entry.id   c56d629a72cb533082f787886fab2940
#
_cell.length_a   1.000
_cell.length_b   1.000
_cell.length_c   1.000
_cell.angle_alpha   90.00
_cell.angle_beta   90.00
_cell.angle_gamma   90.00
#
_symmetry.space_group_name_H-M   'P 1'
#
loop_
_entity.id
_entity.type
_entity.pdbx_description
1 polymer ?
#
loop_
_entity_poly.entity_id
_entity_poly.type
_entity_poly.pdbx_seq_one_letter_code
_entity_poly.pdbx_strand_id
1 'polypeptide(L)'
;MQRGGHVLGFIALVAVVVLMTSGCGDGGPPRYHIRGSVTFAGKPVPAGAISFIPVGETVSPRGPGFCRFTAGQYESRSGRSPGSGPYRVLIDGYDGIPFEVKLGEEIEEHPLGKPIFPTHIVEVDLPPEHGGSFDFE
;
A
#
# COMPACT_ATOMS: atom_id res chain seq x y z
N MET A 1 16.34 46.51 -42.19
CA MET A 1 15.48 45.32 -42.36
C MET A 1 16.06 44.14 -41.61
N GLN A 2 15.96 44.12 -40.29
CA GLN A 2 16.46 43.01 -39.46
C GLN A 2 15.54 42.81 -38.23
N ARG A 3 14.27 42.48 -38.48
CA ARG A 3 13.28 42.23 -37.41
C ARG A 3 12.70 40.80 -37.44
N GLY A 4 13.14 39.92 -38.36
CA GLY A 4 12.58 38.57 -38.52
C GLY A 4 13.27 37.46 -37.72
N GLY A 5 14.53 37.67 -37.32
CA GLY A 5 15.30 36.59 -36.68
C GLY A 5 14.95 36.26 -35.24
N HIS A 6 14.47 37.24 -34.48
CA HIS A 6 14.19 37.04 -33.07
C HIS A 6 12.83 36.35 -32.82
N VAL A 7 11.87 36.52 -33.75
CA VAL A 7 10.55 35.89 -33.61
C VAL A 7 10.61 34.40 -33.88
N LEU A 8 11.41 33.98 -34.91
CA LEU A 8 11.62 32.55 -35.18
C LEU A 8 12.36 31.83 -34.03
N GLY A 9 13.35 32.50 -33.43
CA GLY A 9 14.08 31.96 -32.28
C GLY A 9 13.18 31.76 -31.03
N PHE A 10 12.27 32.70 -30.81
CA PHE A 10 11.34 32.63 -29.70
C PHE A 10 10.28 31.53 -29.86
N ILE A 11 9.76 31.34 -31.07
CA ILE A 11 8.81 30.26 -31.39
C ILE A 11 9.48 28.90 -31.26
N ALA A 12 10.72 28.73 -31.69
CA ALA A 12 11.46 27.49 -31.55
C ALA A 12 11.74 27.15 -30.08
N LEU A 13 12.07 28.14 -29.25
CA LEU A 13 12.30 27.95 -27.81
C LEU A 13 11.04 27.55 -27.08
N VAL A 14 9.91 28.18 -27.40
CA VAL A 14 8.61 27.83 -26.79
C VAL A 14 8.17 26.42 -27.20
N ALA A 15 8.38 26.00 -28.44
CA ALA A 15 8.05 24.67 -28.91
C ALA A 15 8.86 23.57 -28.18
N VAL A 16 10.14 23.82 -27.88
CA VAL A 16 11.00 22.88 -27.14
C VAL A 16 10.54 22.75 -25.66
N VAL A 17 10.11 23.84 -25.03
CA VAL A 17 9.63 23.82 -23.66
C VAL A 17 8.31 23.05 -23.54
N VAL A 18 7.41 23.14 -24.52
CA VAL A 18 6.13 22.40 -24.52
C VAL A 18 6.33 20.89 -24.69
N LEU A 19 7.36 20.46 -25.42
CA LEU A 19 7.69 19.04 -25.59
C LEU A 19 8.28 18.39 -24.34
N MET A 20 8.82 19.18 -23.41
CA MET A 20 9.38 18.67 -22.12
C MET A 20 8.33 18.45 -21.04
N THR A 21 7.08 18.90 -21.24
CA THR A 21 5.97 18.71 -20.28
C THR A 21 5.17 17.42 -20.51
N SER A 22 5.59 16.56 -21.44
CA SER A 22 5.06 15.19 -21.52
C SER A 22 5.57 14.41 -20.32
N GLY A 23 5.06 14.80 -19.15
CA GLY A 23 5.37 14.22 -17.87
C GLY A 23 5.09 12.73 -17.89
N CYS A 24 5.95 11.98 -17.26
CA CYS A 24 5.77 10.58 -16.89
C CYS A 24 4.37 10.41 -16.27
N GLY A 25 3.40 10.05 -17.09
CA GLY A 25 2.19 9.45 -16.60
C GLY A 25 2.62 8.17 -15.91
N ASP A 26 2.22 8.00 -14.65
CA ASP A 26 2.42 6.80 -13.86
C ASP A 26 1.63 5.68 -14.56
N GLY A 27 2.19 5.15 -15.65
CA GLY A 27 1.57 4.14 -16.52
C GLY A 27 1.51 2.74 -15.87
N GLY A 28 1.59 2.69 -14.56
CA GLY A 28 1.36 1.48 -13.79
C GLY A 28 -0.13 1.08 -13.84
N PRO A 29 -0.43 -0.22 -13.78
CA PRO A 29 -1.80 -0.69 -13.74
C PRO A 29 -2.53 -0.10 -12.52
N PRO A 30 -3.85 0.15 -12.60
CA PRO A 30 -4.60 0.78 -11.50
C PRO A 30 -4.43 0.00 -10.21
N ARG A 31 -4.13 0.69 -9.12
CA ARG A 31 -4.00 0.10 -7.79
C ARG A 31 -5.36 0.08 -7.12
N TYR A 32 -5.65 -1.00 -6.43
CA TYR A 32 -6.92 -1.14 -5.72
C TYR A 32 -6.88 -0.34 -4.42
N HIS A 33 -8.03 0.26 -4.11
CA HIS A 33 -8.29 0.81 -2.81
C HIS A 33 -9.11 -0.22 -2.02
N ILE A 34 -8.49 -0.90 -1.07
CA ILE A 34 -9.15 -1.86 -0.20
C ILE A 34 -9.25 -1.30 1.20
N ARG A 35 -10.34 -1.62 1.86
CA ARG A 35 -10.63 -1.27 3.25
C ARG A 35 -11.39 -2.42 3.90
N GLY A 36 -11.47 -2.42 5.22
CA GLY A 36 -12.21 -3.43 5.93
C GLY A 36 -11.95 -3.41 7.42
N SER A 37 -12.38 -4.46 8.06
CA SER A 37 -12.22 -4.64 9.51
C SER A 37 -11.46 -5.92 9.84
N VAL A 38 -10.80 -5.91 10.99
CA VAL A 38 -10.14 -7.07 11.60
C VAL A 38 -10.70 -7.27 12.99
N THR A 39 -11.33 -8.41 13.21
CA THR A 39 -11.86 -8.80 14.53
C THR A 39 -11.19 -10.09 15.01
N PHE A 40 -11.14 -10.27 16.31
CA PHE A 40 -10.71 -11.50 16.94
C PHE A 40 -11.62 -11.79 18.14
N ALA A 41 -12.19 -12.99 18.17
CA ALA A 41 -13.19 -13.38 19.17
C ALA A 41 -14.36 -12.38 19.29
N GLY A 42 -14.82 -11.85 18.17
CA GLY A 42 -15.92 -10.89 18.09
C GLY A 42 -15.58 -9.46 18.53
N LYS A 43 -14.31 -9.14 18.74
CA LYS A 43 -13.85 -7.80 19.16
C LYS A 43 -12.89 -7.21 18.11
N PRO A 44 -12.93 -5.89 17.86
CA PRO A 44 -11.95 -5.24 17.02
C PRO A 44 -10.54 -5.43 17.56
N VAL A 45 -9.60 -5.81 16.72
CA VAL A 45 -8.18 -5.94 17.08
C VAL A 45 -7.57 -4.55 17.25
N PRO A 46 -6.95 -4.22 18.41
CA PRO A 46 -6.52 -2.86 18.70
C PRO A 46 -5.49 -2.29 17.72
N ALA A 47 -4.50 -3.08 17.33
CA ALA A 47 -3.47 -2.67 16.38
C ALA A 47 -2.93 -3.86 15.61
N GLY A 48 -2.40 -3.62 14.41
CA GLY A 48 -1.78 -4.68 13.63
C GLY A 48 -1.38 -4.29 12.22
N ALA A 49 -1.05 -5.33 11.46
CA ALA A 49 -0.64 -5.21 10.07
C ALA A 49 -1.24 -6.33 9.22
N ILE A 50 -1.48 -6.02 7.96
CA ILE A 50 -1.94 -6.95 6.94
C ILE A 50 -0.95 -6.90 5.79
N SER A 51 -0.41 -8.07 5.41
CA SER A 51 0.48 -8.22 4.27
C SER A 51 -0.21 -9.07 3.20
N PHE A 52 -0.27 -8.56 1.98
CA PHE A 52 -0.82 -9.25 0.82
C PHE A 52 0.35 -9.77 -0.03
N ILE A 53 0.52 -11.07 -0.07
CA ILE A 53 1.58 -11.75 -0.83
C ILE A 53 0.95 -12.41 -2.04
N PRO A 54 1.32 -12.02 -3.28
CA PRO A 54 0.79 -12.66 -4.48
C PRO A 54 1.11 -14.15 -4.51
N VAL A 55 0.17 -14.97 -4.96
CA VAL A 55 0.33 -16.42 -5.09
C VAL A 55 0.31 -16.80 -6.58
N GLY A 56 1.23 -17.70 -6.98
CA GLY A 56 1.31 -18.26 -8.33
C GLY A 56 2.45 -17.70 -9.18
N GLU A 57 2.64 -18.29 -10.37
CA GLU A 57 3.71 -17.93 -11.32
C GLU A 57 3.49 -16.58 -12.00
N THR A 58 2.25 -16.13 -12.05
CA THR A 58 1.91 -14.78 -12.49
C THR A 58 2.11 -13.84 -11.32
N VAL A 59 3.35 -13.45 -11.11
CA VAL A 59 3.64 -12.34 -10.20
C VAL A 59 2.76 -11.17 -10.63
N SER A 60 1.82 -10.81 -9.78
CA SER A 60 1.02 -9.61 -10.02
C SER A 60 1.99 -8.48 -10.37
N PRO A 61 1.84 -7.80 -11.51
CA PRO A 61 2.76 -6.72 -11.90
C PRO A 61 2.83 -5.59 -10.87
N ARG A 62 2.08 -5.69 -9.80
CA ARG A 62 1.93 -4.69 -8.73
C ARG A 62 2.63 -5.03 -7.43
N GLY A 63 3.19 -6.24 -7.33
CA GLY A 63 3.92 -6.67 -6.12
C GLY A 63 3.03 -6.85 -4.88
N PRO A 64 3.66 -7.05 -3.71
CA PRO A 64 2.96 -7.22 -2.45
C PRO A 64 2.26 -5.94 -2.00
N GLY A 65 1.12 -6.09 -1.30
CA GLY A 65 0.42 -5.01 -0.63
C GLY A 65 0.69 -5.03 0.88
N PHE A 66 0.53 -3.88 1.51
CA PHE A 66 0.70 -3.74 2.96
C PHE A 66 -0.24 -2.67 3.53
N CYS A 67 -0.94 -3.02 4.61
CA CYS A 67 -1.77 -2.09 5.37
C CYS A 67 -1.46 -2.22 6.85
N ARG A 68 -1.55 -1.11 7.58
CA ARG A 68 -1.66 -1.13 9.05
C ARG A 68 -3.10 -0.88 9.43
N PHE A 69 -3.52 -1.43 10.56
CA PHE A 69 -4.83 -1.17 11.11
C PHE A 69 -4.77 -0.73 12.58
N THR A 70 -5.79 -0.01 12.98
CA THR A 70 -5.99 0.48 14.33
C THR A 70 -7.46 0.38 14.68
N ALA A 71 -7.79 -0.06 15.90
CA ALA A 71 -9.16 -0.28 16.34
C ALA A 71 -9.98 -1.16 15.37
N GLY A 72 -9.32 -2.17 14.81
CA GLY A 72 -9.91 -3.10 13.86
C GLY A 72 -10.19 -2.54 12.47
N GLN A 73 -9.80 -1.33 12.13
CA GLN A 73 -10.08 -0.73 10.82
C GLN A 73 -8.81 -0.56 10.00
N TYR A 74 -8.85 -0.96 8.73
CA TYR A 74 -7.75 -0.77 7.79
C TYR A 74 -8.21 -0.16 6.47
N GLU A 75 -7.28 0.54 5.84
CA GLU A 75 -7.44 1.14 4.54
C GLU A 75 -6.09 1.13 3.80
N SER A 76 -6.09 0.65 2.56
CA SER A 76 -4.87 0.64 1.77
C SER A 76 -4.52 2.03 1.28
N ARG A 77 -3.23 2.39 1.37
CA ARG A 77 -2.74 3.65 0.83
C ARG A 77 -2.28 3.49 -0.61
N SER A 78 -2.48 4.54 -1.39
CA SER A 78 -1.92 4.66 -2.73
C SER A 78 -0.43 4.28 -2.72
N GLY A 79 -0.01 3.43 -3.63
CA GLY A 79 1.37 2.96 -3.71
C GLY A 79 1.68 1.65 -2.97
N ARG A 80 0.87 1.23 -2.01
CA ARG A 80 1.04 -0.02 -1.24
C ARG A 80 -0.17 -0.95 -1.30
N SER A 81 -1.13 -0.63 -2.15
CA SER A 81 -2.31 -1.45 -2.36
C SER A 81 -1.98 -2.68 -3.21
N PRO A 82 -2.58 -3.84 -2.91
CA PRO A 82 -2.47 -5.01 -3.77
C PRO A 82 -3.14 -4.76 -5.13
N GLY A 83 -2.86 -5.61 -6.10
CA GLY A 83 -3.59 -5.69 -7.36
C GLY A 83 -4.70 -6.74 -7.32
N SER A 84 -5.30 -7.05 -8.49
CA SER A 84 -6.21 -8.19 -8.65
C SER A 84 -5.47 -9.51 -8.64
N GLY A 85 -6.17 -10.58 -8.34
CA GLY A 85 -5.70 -11.95 -8.40
C GLY A 85 -5.55 -12.61 -7.03
N PRO A 86 -4.97 -13.82 -7.00
CA PRO A 86 -4.84 -14.59 -5.79
C PRO A 86 -3.73 -14.06 -4.87
N TYR A 87 -4.05 -13.92 -3.60
CA TYR A 87 -3.14 -13.49 -2.56
C TYR A 87 -3.20 -14.40 -1.35
N ARG A 88 -2.05 -14.59 -0.73
CA ARG A 88 -1.94 -15.06 0.64
C ARG A 88 -1.86 -13.83 1.54
N VAL A 89 -2.84 -13.68 2.42
CA VAL A 89 -2.94 -12.55 3.35
C VAL A 89 -2.45 -12.98 4.71
N LEU A 90 -1.46 -12.29 5.24
CA LEU A 90 -0.93 -12.47 6.57
C LEU A 90 -1.44 -11.35 7.47
N ILE A 91 -2.02 -11.70 8.60
CA ILE A 91 -2.59 -10.76 9.55
C ILE A 91 -1.91 -10.95 10.90
N ASP A 92 -1.25 -9.90 11.35
CA ASP A 92 -0.62 -9.82 12.67
C ASP A 92 -1.37 -8.84 13.56
N GLY A 93 -1.88 -9.33 14.67
CA GLY A 93 -2.66 -8.54 15.62
C GLY A 93 -1.97 -8.38 16.97
N TYR A 94 -2.05 -7.16 17.52
CA TYR A 94 -1.39 -6.75 18.76
C TYR A 94 -2.37 -6.05 19.69
N ASP A 95 -2.04 -6.06 21.00
CA ASP A 95 -2.86 -5.46 22.05
C ASP A 95 -2.90 -3.92 22.05
N GLY A 96 -2.04 -3.28 21.24
CA GLY A 96 -1.97 -1.83 21.12
C GLY A 96 -1.32 -1.14 22.33
N ILE A 97 -0.69 -1.89 23.24
CA ILE A 97 -0.04 -1.35 24.43
C ILE A 97 1.48 -1.34 24.21
N PRO A 98 2.09 -0.19 23.85
CA PRO A 98 3.53 -0.11 23.61
C PRO A 98 4.33 -0.55 24.83
N PHE A 99 5.42 -1.26 24.59
CA PHE A 99 6.38 -1.64 25.63
C PHE A 99 7.80 -1.66 25.09
N GLU A 100 8.76 -1.64 25.99
CA GLU A 100 10.17 -1.71 25.67
C GLU A 100 10.77 -2.96 26.31
N VAL A 101 11.73 -3.58 25.63
CA VAL A 101 12.52 -4.70 26.13
C VAL A 101 13.98 -4.25 26.19
N LYS A 102 14.60 -4.36 27.36
CA LYS A 102 16.02 -4.06 27.52
C LYS A 102 16.84 -5.33 27.29
N LEU A 103 17.63 -5.33 26.24
CA LEU A 103 18.54 -6.40 25.86
C LEU A 103 20.00 -5.94 26.08
N GLY A 104 20.48 -6.08 27.32
CA GLY A 104 21.79 -5.53 27.70
C GLY A 104 21.78 -4.01 27.71
N GLU A 105 22.55 -3.38 26.81
CA GLU A 105 22.60 -1.92 26.62
C GLU A 105 21.63 -1.42 25.53
N GLU A 106 21.05 -2.31 24.75
CA GLU A 106 20.07 -1.99 23.70
C GLU A 106 18.65 -1.99 24.24
N ILE A 107 17.85 -1.06 23.74
CA ILE A 107 16.40 -0.98 24.03
C ILE A 107 15.67 -1.27 22.74
N GLU A 108 14.85 -2.34 22.75
CA GLU A 108 13.96 -2.69 21.66
C GLU A 108 12.55 -2.18 21.94
N GLU A 109 12.05 -1.30 21.09
CA GLU A 109 10.71 -0.71 21.20
C GLU A 109 9.69 -1.56 20.44
N HIS A 110 8.58 -1.90 21.11
CA HIS A 110 7.44 -2.61 20.53
C HIS A 110 6.22 -1.68 20.52
N PRO A 111 6.09 -0.80 19.53
CA PRO A 111 5.07 0.25 19.53
C PRO A 111 3.64 -0.28 19.32
N LEU A 112 3.48 -1.47 18.76
CA LEU A 112 2.17 -2.09 18.56
C LEU A 112 1.72 -2.94 19.75
N GLY A 113 2.61 -3.21 20.71
CA GLY A 113 2.33 -4.05 21.85
C GLY A 113 2.63 -5.53 21.64
N LYS A 114 2.00 -6.39 22.44
CA LYS A 114 2.19 -7.84 22.39
C LYS A 114 1.26 -8.50 21.38
N PRO A 115 1.72 -9.56 20.65
CA PRO A 115 0.83 -10.34 19.81
C PRO A 115 -0.32 -10.95 20.62
N ILE A 116 -1.55 -10.86 20.11
CA ILE A 116 -2.74 -11.44 20.75
C ILE A 116 -3.16 -12.77 20.11
N PHE A 117 -2.63 -13.09 18.93
CA PHE A 117 -2.76 -14.37 18.27
C PHE A 117 -1.53 -14.63 17.36
N PRO A 118 -1.25 -15.88 16.99
CA PRO A 118 -0.25 -16.19 15.96
C PRO A 118 -0.65 -15.56 14.63
N THR A 119 0.33 -15.25 13.75
CA THR A 119 0.04 -14.76 12.40
C THR A 119 -1.06 -15.58 11.74
N HIS A 120 -2.17 -14.94 11.44
CA HIS A 120 -3.31 -15.56 10.77
C HIS A 120 -3.11 -15.49 9.26
N ILE A 121 -3.27 -16.62 8.56
CA ILE A 121 -3.02 -16.73 7.14
C ILE A 121 -4.30 -17.12 6.43
N VAL A 122 -4.73 -16.29 5.46
CA VAL A 122 -5.91 -16.50 4.65
C VAL A 122 -5.54 -16.38 3.17
N GLU A 123 -6.14 -17.20 2.33
CA GLU A 123 -6.05 -17.04 0.88
C GLU A 123 -7.28 -16.32 0.36
N VAL A 124 -7.08 -15.26 -0.44
CA VAL A 124 -8.13 -14.47 -1.04
C VAL A 124 -7.85 -14.26 -2.53
N ASP A 125 -8.89 -14.19 -3.32
CA ASP A 125 -8.81 -13.77 -4.72
C ASP A 125 -9.42 -12.38 -4.85
N LEU A 126 -8.56 -11.40 -5.12
CA LEU A 126 -8.99 -10.01 -5.25
C LEU A 126 -9.58 -9.77 -6.64
N PRO A 127 -10.83 -9.27 -6.73
CA PRO A 127 -11.50 -9.09 -8.00
C PRO A 127 -10.79 -8.08 -8.90
N PRO A 128 -10.99 -8.14 -10.23
CA PRO A 128 -10.38 -7.20 -11.18
C PRO A 128 -10.94 -5.78 -11.10
N GLU A 129 -12.04 -5.59 -10.40
CA GLU A 129 -12.73 -4.30 -10.29
C GLU A 129 -12.28 -3.51 -9.05
N HIS A 130 -12.39 -2.20 -9.17
CA HIS A 130 -11.83 -1.20 -8.27
C HIS A 130 -12.29 -1.34 -6.82
N GLY A 131 -11.38 -1.77 -5.97
CA GLY A 131 -11.57 -1.72 -4.54
C GLY A 131 -12.60 -2.70 -3.99
N GLY A 132 -12.48 -3.02 -2.74
CA GLY A 132 -13.38 -3.93 -2.06
C GLY A 132 -13.32 -3.73 -0.55
N SER A 133 -14.35 -4.20 0.14
CA SER A 133 -14.33 -4.35 1.58
C SER A 133 -14.06 -5.82 1.88
N PHE A 134 -13.03 -6.09 2.66
CA PHE A 134 -12.68 -7.42 3.12
C PHE A 134 -12.57 -7.39 4.64
N ASP A 135 -13.37 -8.21 5.31
CA ASP A 135 -13.37 -8.33 6.76
C ASP A 135 -12.69 -9.65 7.15
N PHE A 136 -11.86 -9.60 8.17
CA PHE A 136 -11.13 -10.75 8.70
C PHE A 136 -11.57 -11.02 10.14
N GLU A 137 -11.87 -12.29 10.43
CA GLU A 137 -12.28 -12.77 11.76
C GLU A 137 -11.32 -13.84 12.30
#